data_32287a2d03fd7b36aabc94df1c0baedc
#
_entry.id   32287a2d03fd7b36aabc94df1c0baedc
#
_cell.length_a   1.000
_cell.length_b   1.000
_cell.length_c   1.000
_cell.angle_alpha   90.00
_cell.angle_beta   90.00
_cell.angle_gamma   90.00
#
_symmetry.space_group_name_H-M   'P 1'
#
loop_
_entity.id
_entity.type
_entity.pdbx_description
1 polymer ?
#
loop_
_entity_poly.entity_id
_entity_poly.type
_entity_poly.pdbx_seq_one_letter_code
_entity_poly.pdbx_strand_id
1 'polypeptide(L)'
;MLYGEMIPIFGWDRALIHFVENEGMAFGQRFNIPHGKLILSLFRIVAATFLVFFLRSLLRTPGITKGLYISFALILAGALGNIIDSTFYGMLFSASYAHGLPAEFLPPGGGYGTFLHGKVVDMFYFPLFEVQLPAWIPRFGGESMLFFGPVFNLADVAISWGVAQILFFHRGFFHNPPATEANQPQKEEEE
;
A
#
# COMPACT_ATOMS: atom_id res chain seq x y z
N MET A 1 14.28 0.84 -16.71
CA MET A 1 14.26 2.27 -16.35
C MET A 1 15.41 2.57 -15.41
N LEU A 2 15.97 3.76 -15.52
CA LEU A 2 16.94 4.27 -14.55
C LEU A 2 16.22 4.78 -13.30
N TYR A 3 16.89 4.73 -12.15
CA TYR A 3 16.36 5.33 -10.92
C TYR A 3 16.12 6.84 -11.14
N GLY A 4 14.92 7.30 -10.79
CA GLY A 4 14.50 8.69 -11.01
C GLY A 4 14.12 9.04 -12.45
N GLU A 5 14.17 8.10 -13.39
CA GLU A 5 13.72 8.32 -14.76
C GLU A 5 12.22 8.58 -14.81
N MET A 6 11.81 9.51 -15.66
CA MET A 6 10.40 9.87 -15.86
C MET A 6 10.03 9.69 -17.33
N ILE A 7 8.97 8.93 -17.59
CA ILE A 7 8.43 8.68 -18.93
C ILE A 7 6.98 9.14 -18.97
N PRO A 8 6.61 10.08 -19.85
CA PRO A 8 5.23 10.53 -19.99
C PRO A 8 4.30 9.41 -20.46
N ILE A 9 3.16 9.22 -19.79
CA ILE A 9 2.11 8.31 -20.20
C ILE A 9 1.32 8.98 -21.34
N PHE A 10 1.31 8.36 -22.51
CA PHE A 10 0.67 8.89 -23.72
C PHE A 10 1.10 10.33 -24.09
N GLY A 11 2.33 10.73 -23.73
CA GLY A 11 2.83 12.08 -23.97
C GLY A 11 2.25 13.17 -23.06
N TRP A 12 1.62 12.79 -21.96
CA TRP A 12 1.01 13.73 -21.02
C TRP A 12 1.97 14.07 -19.89
N ASP A 13 2.41 15.33 -19.81
CA ASP A 13 3.44 15.78 -18.85
C ASP A 13 2.99 15.73 -17.38
N ARG A 14 1.70 15.51 -17.11
CA ARG A 14 1.12 15.39 -15.76
C ARG A 14 0.74 13.96 -15.38
N ALA A 15 1.10 12.98 -16.20
CA ALA A 15 0.94 11.57 -15.92
C ALA A 15 2.22 10.86 -16.34
N LEU A 16 3.03 10.45 -15.36
CA LEU A 16 4.37 9.97 -15.59
C LEU A 16 4.55 8.57 -14.99
N ILE A 17 5.33 7.74 -15.66
CA ILE A 17 5.98 6.61 -14.99
C ILE A 17 7.30 7.14 -14.45
N HIS A 18 7.43 7.15 -13.14
CA HIS A 18 8.61 7.63 -12.41
C HIS A 18 9.14 6.50 -11.52
N PHE A 19 10.28 5.92 -11.90
CA PHE A 19 10.84 4.81 -11.15
C PHE A 19 11.51 5.29 -9.85
N VAL A 20 10.94 4.90 -8.73
CA VAL A 20 11.46 5.22 -7.38
C VAL A 20 11.42 3.96 -6.51
N GLU A 21 12.49 3.74 -5.76
CA GLU A 21 12.57 2.69 -4.74
C GLU A 21 12.24 3.25 -3.37
N ASN A 22 11.22 2.70 -2.75
CA ASN A 22 10.71 3.11 -1.45
C ASN A 22 11.08 2.08 -0.37
N GLU A 23 11.58 2.53 0.75
CA GLU A 23 11.81 1.68 1.93
C GLU A 23 10.50 1.07 2.48
N GLY A 24 9.37 1.48 1.91
CA GLY A 24 8.04 0.94 2.20
C GLY A 24 7.23 1.77 3.19
N MET A 25 7.67 2.98 3.51
CA MET A 25 6.87 3.93 4.28
C MET A 25 6.23 4.99 3.37
N ALA A 26 5.06 5.48 3.81
CA ALA A 26 4.40 6.57 3.12
C ALA A 26 5.31 7.81 3.03
N PHE A 27 5.25 8.52 1.90
CA PHE A 27 6.00 9.75 1.64
C PHE A 27 7.53 9.60 1.69
N GLY A 28 8.07 8.41 1.39
CA GLY A 28 9.51 8.19 1.36
C GLY A 28 10.23 8.32 2.71
N GLN A 29 9.51 8.31 3.81
CA GLN A 29 10.09 8.33 5.14
C GLN A 29 10.90 7.06 5.41
N ARG A 30 11.89 7.17 6.30
CA ARG A 30 12.71 6.03 6.74
C ARG A 30 12.58 5.85 8.26
N PHE A 31 12.42 4.62 8.70
CA PHE A 31 12.64 4.30 10.11
C PHE A 31 14.13 4.36 10.42
N ASN A 32 14.59 5.46 11.04
CA ASN A 32 15.97 5.61 11.49
C ASN A 32 16.25 4.81 12.79
N ILE A 33 15.74 3.58 12.85
CA ILE A 33 15.98 2.62 13.93
C ILE A 33 16.66 1.38 13.36
N PRO A 34 17.51 0.71 14.16
CA PRO A 34 18.11 -0.57 13.75
C PRO A 34 17.03 -1.55 13.29
N HIS A 35 17.25 -2.19 12.14
CA HIS A 35 16.30 -3.15 11.56
C HIS A 35 14.91 -2.59 11.21
N GLY A 36 14.74 -1.26 11.07
CA GLY A 36 13.44 -0.64 10.78
C GLY A 36 12.72 -1.23 9.57
N LYS A 37 13.47 -1.56 8.50
CA LYS A 37 12.92 -2.22 7.30
C LYS A 37 12.36 -3.63 7.61
N LEU A 38 13.09 -4.44 8.36
CA LEU A 38 12.64 -5.77 8.76
C LEU A 38 11.38 -5.70 9.62
N ILE A 39 11.36 -4.80 10.60
CA ILE A 39 10.20 -4.58 11.47
C ILE A 39 8.97 -4.20 10.64
N LEU A 40 9.12 -3.31 9.66
CA LEU A 40 8.03 -2.92 8.77
C LEU A 40 7.54 -4.09 7.91
N SER A 41 8.45 -4.88 7.36
CA SER A 41 8.10 -6.07 6.56
C SER A 41 7.35 -7.11 7.39
N LEU A 42 7.80 -7.39 8.62
CA LEU A 42 7.13 -8.30 9.54
C LEU A 42 5.76 -7.79 9.96
N PHE A 43 5.65 -6.50 10.27
CA PHE A 43 4.36 -5.88 10.59
C PHE A 43 3.34 -6.07 9.45
N ARG A 44 3.75 -5.85 8.20
CA ARG A 44 2.90 -6.07 7.02
C ARG A 44 2.44 -7.51 6.89
N ILE A 45 3.34 -8.48 7.12
CA ILE A 45 3.01 -9.91 7.07
C ILE A 45 1.98 -10.25 8.14
N VAL A 46 2.17 -9.77 9.37
CA VAL A 46 1.21 -9.99 10.47
C VAL A 46 -0.15 -9.37 10.14
N ALA A 47 -0.17 -8.13 9.65
CA ALA A 47 -1.40 -7.44 9.26
C ALA A 47 -2.14 -8.16 8.12
N ALA A 48 -1.41 -8.59 7.09
CA ALA A 48 -1.99 -9.36 5.98
C ALA A 48 -2.53 -10.72 6.44
N THR A 49 -1.82 -11.41 7.33
CA THR A 49 -2.26 -12.67 7.92
C THR A 49 -3.55 -12.48 8.71
N PHE A 50 -3.62 -11.44 9.55
CA PHE A 50 -4.85 -11.08 10.25
C PHE A 50 -5.99 -10.81 9.28
N LEU A 51 -5.73 -10.06 8.21
CA LEU A 51 -6.75 -9.74 7.19
C LEU A 51 -7.23 -10.99 6.44
N VAL A 52 -6.39 -12.00 6.21
CA VAL A 52 -6.80 -13.30 5.64
C VAL A 52 -7.79 -14.01 6.56
N PHE A 53 -7.51 -14.09 7.87
CA PHE A 53 -8.42 -14.71 8.82
C PHE A 53 -9.73 -13.92 8.95
N PHE A 54 -9.65 -12.59 8.94
CA PHE A 54 -10.81 -11.72 8.94
C PHE A 54 -11.70 -11.94 7.70
N LEU A 55 -11.12 -11.98 6.50
CA LEU A 55 -11.85 -12.26 5.27
C LEU A 55 -12.51 -13.66 5.28
N ARG A 56 -11.82 -14.66 5.83
CA ARG A 56 -12.41 -15.99 6.00
C ARG A 56 -13.61 -15.99 6.95
N SER A 57 -13.52 -15.22 8.04
CA SER A 57 -14.64 -15.02 8.95
C SER A 57 -15.79 -14.31 8.25
N LEU A 58 -15.48 -13.27 7.47
CA LEU A 58 -16.47 -12.48 6.74
C LEU A 58 -17.28 -13.34 5.74
N LEU A 59 -16.62 -14.31 5.09
CA LEU A 59 -17.29 -15.25 4.17
C LEU A 59 -18.35 -16.14 4.86
N ARG A 60 -18.21 -16.35 6.16
CA ARG A 60 -19.13 -17.18 6.96
C ARG A 60 -20.22 -16.34 7.63
N THR A 61 -20.15 -15.02 7.51
CA THR A 61 -21.07 -14.10 8.17
C THR A 61 -22.27 -13.80 7.26
N PRO A 62 -23.51 -14.13 7.63
CA PRO A 62 -24.69 -13.81 6.85
C PRO A 62 -24.87 -12.30 6.68
N GLY A 63 -25.44 -11.89 5.53
CA GLY A 63 -25.77 -10.49 5.26
C GLY A 63 -24.60 -9.60 4.82
N ILE A 64 -23.40 -10.14 4.66
CA ILE A 64 -22.26 -9.40 4.12
C ILE A 64 -22.46 -9.13 2.62
N THR A 65 -22.30 -7.87 2.25
CA THR A 65 -22.40 -7.46 0.84
C THR A 65 -21.15 -7.86 0.07
N LYS A 66 -21.31 -8.23 -1.21
CA LYS A 66 -20.17 -8.51 -2.10
C LYS A 66 -19.19 -7.33 -2.19
N GLY A 67 -19.71 -6.09 -2.18
CA GLY A 67 -18.90 -4.88 -2.22
C GLY A 67 -17.95 -4.77 -1.03
N LEU A 68 -18.44 -5.04 0.19
CA LEU A 68 -17.59 -5.02 1.39
C LEU A 68 -16.49 -6.09 1.32
N TYR A 69 -16.83 -7.30 0.87
CA TYR A 69 -15.86 -8.36 0.69
C TYR A 69 -14.78 -7.99 -0.34
N ILE A 70 -15.18 -7.43 -1.50
CA ILE A 70 -14.26 -6.96 -2.54
C ILE A 70 -13.33 -5.85 -1.98
N SER A 71 -13.87 -4.95 -1.17
CA SER A 71 -13.08 -3.88 -0.56
C SER A 71 -11.93 -4.41 0.31
N PHE A 72 -12.21 -5.36 1.18
CA PHE A 72 -11.16 -6.00 2.00
C PHE A 72 -10.21 -6.88 1.17
N ALA A 73 -10.72 -7.53 0.12
CA ALA A 73 -9.89 -8.30 -0.79
C ALA A 73 -8.91 -7.42 -1.57
N LEU A 74 -9.31 -6.22 -1.98
CA LEU A 74 -8.43 -5.22 -2.60
C LEU A 74 -7.33 -4.75 -1.64
N ILE A 75 -7.67 -4.48 -0.37
CA ILE A 75 -6.69 -4.12 0.66
C ILE A 75 -5.68 -5.27 0.84
N LEU A 76 -6.16 -6.50 0.92
CA LEU A 76 -5.27 -7.66 1.04
C LEU A 76 -4.38 -7.84 -0.19
N ALA A 77 -4.92 -7.72 -1.40
CA ALA A 77 -4.17 -7.84 -2.64
C ALA A 77 -3.03 -6.81 -2.73
N GLY A 78 -3.32 -5.54 -2.41
CA GLY A 78 -2.29 -4.49 -2.36
C GLY A 78 -1.25 -4.75 -1.26
N ALA A 79 -1.68 -5.17 -0.06
CA ALA A 79 -0.74 -5.52 1.01
C ALA A 79 0.19 -6.66 0.60
N LEU A 80 -0.32 -7.69 -0.07
CA LEU A 80 0.47 -8.81 -0.59
C LEU A 80 1.45 -8.35 -1.68
N GLY A 81 1.05 -7.46 -2.59
CA GLY A 81 1.94 -6.86 -3.58
C GLY A 81 3.17 -6.22 -2.93
N ASN A 82 2.94 -5.30 -2.00
CA ASN A 82 4.03 -4.63 -1.26
C ASN A 82 4.87 -5.60 -0.40
N ILE A 83 4.29 -6.71 0.09
CA ILE A 83 5.02 -7.76 0.81
C ILE A 83 5.93 -8.53 -0.16
N ILE A 84 5.46 -8.86 -1.35
CA ILE A 84 6.26 -9.55 -2.38
C ILE A 84 7.49 -8.73 -2.73
N ASP A 85 7.33 -7.44 -3.01
CA ASP A 85 8.45 -6.53 -3.27
C ASP A 85 9.44 -6.51 -2.11
N SER A 86 8.94 -6.26 -0.89
CA SER A 86 9.78 -6.20 0.31
C SER A 86 10.51 -7.51 0.60
N THR A 87 9.93 -8.63 0.20
CA THR A 87 10.50 -9.96 0.45
C THR A 87 11.59 -10.31 -0.57
N PHE A 88 11.33 -10.05 -1.86
CA PHE A 88 12.12 -10.66 -2.93
C PHE A 88 12.99 -9.68 -3.71
N TYR A 89 12.61 -8.41 -3.86
CA TYR A 89 13.32 -7.48 -4.73
C TYR A 89 14.78 -7.29 -4.35
N GLY A 90 15.08 -7.25 -3.03
CA GLY A 90 16.47 -7.14 -2.56
C GLY A 90 17.37 -8.29 -3.00
N MET A 91 16.81 -9.50 -3.15
CA MET A 91 17.57 -10.69 -3.58
C MET A 91 17.63 -10.82 -5.10
N LEU A 92 16.60 -10.35 -5.82
CA LEU A 92 16.43 -10.59 -7.24
C LEU A 92 17.09 -9.54 -8.13
N PHE A 93 17.27 -8.31 -7.63
CA PHE A 93 17.77 -7.20 -8.42
C PHE A 93 19.06 -6.61 -7.85
N SER A 94 19.91 -6.10 -8.75
CA SER A 94 21.04 -5.24 -8.36
C SER A 94 20.55 -3.88 -7.87
N ALA A 95 21.39 -3.13 -7.18
CA ALA A 95 21.08 -1.76 -6.77
C ALA A 95 20.88 -0.86 -8.00
N SER A 96 19.79 -0.09 -8.02
CA SER A 96 19.38 0.74 -9.16
C SER A 96 19.81 2.20 -9.08
N TYR A 97 20.58 2.59 -8.06
CA TYR A 97 20.91 3.99 -7.84
C TYR A 97 22.16 4.47 -8.57
N ALA A 98 22.10 5.72 -8.97
CA ALA A 98 23.20 6.67 -9.18
C ALA A 98 24.27 6.39 -10.26
N HIS A 99 24.36 5.21 -10.84
CA HIS A 99 25.42 4.91 -11.82
C HIS A 99 24.95 4.93 -13.28
N GLY A 100 23.74 5.44 -13.55
CA GLY A 100 23.22 5.52 -14.90
C GLY A 100 22.93 4.17 -15.59
N LEU A 101 22.86 3.09 -14.80
CA LEU A 101 22.52 1.75 -15.28
C LEU A 101 21.20 1.28 -14.67
N PRO A 102 20.33 0.62 -15.46
CA PRO A 102 19.13 -0.02 -14.90
C PRO A 102 19.50 -1.16 -13.96
N ALA A 103 18.63 -1.47 -13.02
CA ALA A 103 18.78 -2.65 -12.18
C ALA A 103 18.82 -3.92 -13.03
N GLU A 104 19.77 -4.79 -12.74
CA GLU A 104 19.93 -6.09 -13.40
C GLU A 104 19.14 -7.14 -12.62
N PHE A 105 18.42 -7.99 -13.34
CA PHE A 105 17.71 -9.13 -12.76
C PHE A 105 18.65 -10.31 -12.60
N LEU A 106 18.68 -10.91 -11.39
CA LEU A 106 19.57 -12.01 -11.02
C LEU A 106 21.06 -11.72 -11.32
N PRO A 107 21.61 -10.61 -10.80
CA PRO A 107 23.00 -10.25 -11.09
C PRO A 107 23.98 -11.31 -10.56
N PRO A 108 25.12 -11.56 -11.25
CA PRO A 108 26.09 -12.60 -10.85
C PRO A 108 26.64 -12.44 -9.43
N GLY A 109 26.67 -11.22 -8.91
CA GLY A 109 27.12 -10.89 -7.55
C GLY A 109 26.05 -11.04 -6.46
N GLY A 110 24.83 -11.45 -6.82
CA GLY A 110 23.66 -11.43 -5.94
C GLY A 110 22.96 -10.08 -5.90
N GLY A 111 21.77 -10.05 -5.31
CA GLY A 111 20.95 -8.83 -5.21
C GLY A 111 21.51 -7.80 -4.22
N TYR A 112 20.87 -6.61 -4.18
CA TYR A 112 21.30 -5.51 -3.31
C TYR A 112 20.94 -5.70 -1.83
N GLY A 113 20.11 -6.68 -1.50
CA GLY A 113 19.63 -6.90 -0.13
C GLY A 113 19.34 -8.37 0.16
N THR A 114 18.93 -8.62 1.38
CA THR A 114 18.57 -9.96 1.85
C THR A 114 17.05 -10.13 1.92
N PHE A 115 16.59 -11.32 2.27
CA PHE A 115 15.16 -11.63 2.49
C PHE A 115 14.49 -10.60 3.42
N LEU A 116 13.31 -10.11 3.05
CA LEU A 116 12.54 -9.06 3.74
C LEU A 116 13.19 -7.65 3.78
N HIS A 117 14.28 -7.42 3.09
CA HIS A 117 14.95 -6.13 2.99
C HIS A 117 14.81 -5.48 1.60
N GLY A 118 14.00 -6.05 0.71
CA GLY A 118 13.68 -5.48 -0.60
C GLY A 118 12.92 -4.16 -0.48
N LYS A 119 13.20 -3.21 -1.35
CA LYS A 119 12.45 -1.96 -1.46
C LYS A 119 11.21 -2.18 -2.32
N VAL A 120 10.14 -1.46 -1.99
CA VAL A 120 8.94 -1.41 -2.82
C VAL A 120 9.21 -0.50 -4.02
N VAL A 121 8.77 -0.92 -5.20
CA VAL A 121 8.91 -0.09 -6.40
C VAL A 121 7.65 0.74 -6.58
N ASP A 122 7.81 2.05 -6.52
CA ASP A 122 6.78 3.03 -6.85
C ASP A 122 7.02 3.56 -8.27
N MET A 123 5.95 3.82 -9.01
CA MET A 123 6.07 4.17 -10.42
C MET A 123 5.05 5.18 -10.93
N PHE A 124 3.89 5.33 -10.34
CA PHE A 124 2.88 6.26 -10.82
C PHE A 124 3.08 7.63 -10.18
N TYR A 125 3.24 8.65 -11.02
CA TYR A 125 3.45 10.02 -10.59
C TYR A 125 2.54 10.96 -11.35
N PHE A 126 1.72 11.71 -10.61
CA PHE A 126 0.74 12.65 -11.16
C PHE A 126 0.92 14.05 -10.56
N PRO A 127 1.94 14.81 -10.98
CA PRO A 127 2.15 16.18 -10.51
C PRO A 127 1.10 17.11 -11.11
N LEU A 128 -0.10 17.19 -10.50
CA LEU A 128 -1.24 17.86 -11.14
C LEU A 128 -1.11 19.37 -11.12
N PHE A 129 -0.91 19.98 -9.95
CA PHE A 129 -0.75 21.42 -9.77
C PHE A 129 -0.10 21.75 -8.44
N GLU A 130 0.55 22.91 -8.37
CA GLU A 130 1.10 23.44 -7.14
C GLU A 130 0.07 24.36 -6.47
N VAL A 131 -0.09 24.20 -5.15
CA VAL A 131 -0.91 25.04 -4.31
C VAL A 131 -0.01 25.74 -3.30
N GLN A 132 -0.04 27.05 -3.26
CA GLN A 132 0.56 27.79 -2.15
C GLN A 132 -0.37 27.71 -0.93
N LEU A 133 0.14 27.13 0.14
CA LEU A 133 -0.62 27.03 1.38
C LEU A 133 -0.76 28.41 2.02
N PRO A 134 -1.97 28.79 2.46
CA PRO A 134 -2.18 30.05 3.15
C PRO A 134 -1.28 30.19 4.38
N ALA A 135 -0.74 31.38 4.63
CA ALA A 135 0.22 31.65 5.70
C ALA A 135 -0.31 31.34 7.12
N TRP A 136 -1.63 31.24 7.29
CA TRP A 136 -2.26 30.91 8.57
C TRP A 136 -2.23 29.42 8.94
N ILE A 137 -1.83 28.54 8.00
CA ILE A 137 -1.71 27.09 8.30
C ILE A 137 -0.50 26.86 9.18
N PRO A 138 -0.68 26.30 10.39
CA PRO A 138 0.44 26.01 11.28
C PRO A 138 1.42 25.05 10.61
N ARG A 139 2.72 25.33 10.73
CA ARG A 139 3.84 24.49 10.27
C ARG A 139 4.11 24.48 8.76
N PHE A 140 3.13 24.71 7.89
CA PHE A 140 3.26 24.65 6.42
C PHE A 140 2.80 25.92 5.71
N GLY A 141 2.40 26.95 6.46
CA GLY A 141 1.91 28.20 5.88
C GLY A 141 2.96 28.91 5.03
N GLY A 142 2.58 29.28 3.82
CA GLY A 142 3.47 29.91 2.84
C GLY A 142 4.31 28.95 2.00
N GLU A 143 4.30 27.65 2.28
CA GLU A 143 4.98 26.67 1.45
C GLU A 143 4.18 26.30 0.21
N SER A 144 4.86 26.00 -0.89
CA SER A 144 4.27 25.42 -2.09
C SER A 144 4.14 23.90 -1.90
N MET A 145 2.92 23.39 -2.00
CA MET A 145 2.64 21.96 -1.96
C MET A 145 2.18 21.48 -3.34
N LEU A 146 2.85 20.47 -3.85
CA LEU A 146 2.44 19.80 -5.09
C LEU A 146 1.28 18.85 -4.80
N PHE A 147 0.12 19.10 -5.42
CA PHE A 147 -1.03 18.22 -5.31
C PHE A 147 -0.78 16.92 -6.08
N PHE A 148 -0.94 15.77 -5.40
CA PHE A 148 -0.54 14.44 -5.86
C PHE A 148 0.98 14.31 -6.08
N GLY A 149 1.80 14.94 -5.21
CA GLY A 149 3.25 14.88 -5.27
C GLY A 149 3.91 13.52 -4.99
N PRO A 150 3.39 12.66 -4.11
CA PRO A 150 3.99 11.35 -3.87
C PRO A 150 3.88 10.41 -5.08
N VAL A 151 4.96 9.68 -5.35
CA VAL A 151 4.95 8.54 -6.29
C VAL A 151 4.35 7.34 -5.57
N PHE A 152 3.55 6.55 -6.28
CA PHE A 152 2.85 5.39 -5.72
C PHE A 152 2.82 4.23 -6.72
N ASN A 153 2.38 3.07 -6.26
CA ASN A 153 2.27 1.86 -7.08
C ASN A 153 0.84 1.32 -7.15
N LEU A 154 0.63 0.26 -7.90
CA LEU A 154 -0.68 -0.36 -8.07
C LEU A 154 -1.23 -0.96 -6.76
N ALA A 155 -0.36 -1.43 -5.87
CA ALA A 155 -0.76 -1.95 -4.57
C ALA A 155 -1.36 -0.84 -3.68
N ASP A 156 -0.77 0.38 -3.73
CA ASP A 156 -1.30 1.53 -3.00
C ASP A 156 -2.66 1.97 -3.54
N VAL A 157 -2.87 1.89 -4.87
CA VAL A 157 -4.18 2.13 -5.49
C VAL A 157 -5.21 1.14 -4.98
N ALA A 158 -4.87 -0.16 -4.95
CA ALA A 158 -5.78 -1.19 -4.49
C ALA A 158 -6.16 -1.01 -3.01
N ILE A 159 -5.18 -0.72 -2.14
CA ILE A 159 -5.42 -0.43 -0.73
C ILE A 159 -6.31 0.80 -0.58
N SER A 160 -5.94 1.91 -1.22
CA SER A 160 -6.66 3.18 -1.11
C SER A 160 -8.10 3.06 -1.61
N TRP A 161 -8.30 2.38 -2.73
CA TRP A 161 -9.64 2.13 -3.29
C TRP A 161 -10.48 1.24 -2.38
N GLY A 162 -9.90 0.16 -1.83
CA GLY A 162 -10.58 -0.70 -0.87
C GLY A 162 -11.01 0.05 0.39
N VAL A 163 -10.12 0.87 0.95
CA VAL A 163 -10.42 1.73 2.11
C VAL A 163 -11.51 2.74 1.78
N ALA A 164 -11.40 3.43 0.63
CA ALA A 164 -12.40 4.40 0.19
C ALA A 164 -13.78 3.76 0.05
N GLN A 165 -13.88 2.59 -0.58
CA GLN A 165 -15.14 1.86 -0.70
C GLN A 165 -15.75 1.55 0.67
N ILE A 166 -14.95 1.12 1.65
CA ILE A 166 -15.44 0.84 3.00
C ILE A 166 -15.99 2.12 3.64
N LEU A 167 -15.23 3.20 3.59
CA LEU A 167 -15.59 4.47 4.25
C LEU A 167 -16.84 5.13 3.62
N PHE A 168 -16.98 5.06 2.31
CA PHE A 168 -18.09 5.75 1.63
C PHE A 168 -19.34 4.90 1.50
N PHE A 169 -19.20 3.58 1.25
CA PHE A 169 -20.34 2.73 0.92
C PHE A 169 -20.66 1.67 1.97
N HIS A 170 -19.70 1.35 2.89
CA HIS A 170 -19.88 0.27 3.85
C HIS A 170 -19.65 0.69 5.30
N ARG A 171 -19.69 1.99 5.61
CA ARG A 171 -19.52 2.52 6.98
C ARG A 171 -20.50 1.93 7.98
N GLY A 172 -21.70 1.54 7.53
CA GLY A 172 -22.72 0.90 8.38
C GLY A 172 -22.28 -0.44 8.97
N PHE A 173 -21.30 -1.11 8.37
CA PHE A 173 -20.74 -2.35 8.88
C PHE A 173 -20.12 -2.19 10.28
N PHE A 174 -19.50 -1.04 10.56
CA PHE A 174 -18.87 -0.77 11.85
C PHE A 174 -19.87 -0.31 12.92
N HIS A 175 -21.05 0.18 12.53
CA HIS A 175 -22.09 0.61 13.48
C HIS A 175 -23.06 -0.51 13.84
N ASN A 176 -23.39 -1.35 12.89
CA ASN A 176 -24.30 -2.48 13.04
C ASN A 176 -23.65 -3.73 12.44
N PRO A 177 -22.67 -4.33 13.11
CA PRO A 177 -22.06 -5.54 12.61
C PRO A 177 -23.15 -6.64 12.52
N PRO A 178 -23.17 -7.45 11.46
CA PRO A 178 -24.13 -8.54 11.33
C PRO A 178 -23.93 -9.51 12.51
N ALA A 179 -25.05 -10.05 13.01
CA ALA A 179 -25.05 -10.96 14.15
C ALA A 179 -24.18 -12.18 13.82
N THR A 180 -23.13 -12.37 14.60
CA THR A 180 -22.33 -13.60 14.59
C THR A 180 -23.18 -14.69 15.24
N GLU A 181 -23.09 -15.96 14.79
CA GLU A 181 -23.85 -17.10 15.36
C GLU A 181 -23.74 -17.21 16.90
N ALA A 182 -22.64 -16.70 17.48
CA ALA A 182 -22.45 -16.64 18.94
C ALA A 182 -23.40 -15.67 19.68
N ASN A 183 -24.11 -14.78 18.95
CA ASN A 183 -25.01 -13.78 19.52
C ASN A 183 -26.48 -14.04 19.17
N GLN A 184 -26.83 -15.21 18.62
CA GLN A 184 -28.25 -15.58 18.49
C GLN A 184 -28.75 -15.97 19.87
N PRO A 185 -29.88 -15.35 20.37
CA PRO A 185 -30.53 -15.84 21.57
C PRO A 185 -30.90 -17.32 21.31
N GLN A 186 -30.47 -18.19 22.23
CA GLN A 186 -30.92 -19.58 22.23
C GLN A 186 -32.44 -19.55 22.17
N LYS A 187 -33.02 -20.15 21.14
CA LYS A 187 -34.44 -20.44 21.14
C LYS A 187 -34.66 -21.36 22.32
N GLU A 188 -35.29 -20.84 23.38
CA GLU A 188 -35.87 -21.67 24.42
C GLU A 188 -36.82 -22.64 23.69
N GLU A 189 -36.47 -23.91 23.65
CA GLU A 189 -37.37 -24.99 23.29
C GLU A 189 -38.43 -25.02 24.40
N GLU A 190 -39.59 -24.39 24.17
CA GLU A 190 -40.80 -24.61 24.96
C GLU A 190 -41.27 -26.04 24.65
N GLU A 191 -41.11 -26.93 25.65
CA GLU A 191 -41.82 -28.19 25.76
C GLU A 191 -43.30 -27.97 26.13
#